data_b03f6fe5c593d8b550de5b5e310811a3
#
_entry.id   b03f6fe5c593d8b550de5b5e310811a3
#
_cell.length_a   1.000
_cell.length_b   1.000
_cell.length_c   1.000
_cell.angle_alpha   90.00
_cell.angle_beta   90.00
_cell.angle_gamma   90.00
#
_symmetry.space_group_name_H-M   'P 1'
#
loop_
_entity.id
_entity.type
_entity.pdbx_description
1 polymer ?
#
loop_
_entity_poly.entity_id
_entity_poly.type
_entity_poly.pdbx_seq_one_letter_code
_entity_poly.pdbx_strand_id
1 'polypeptide(L)'
;MRKRIFKGFAAVLLSSTLTVSTVFAVFADDVDKLKQQKQQTQQELDNLQDQWAYLLQQMDDLELKMANKSDEIDAANVKLEEAEKIQSAQYEDMKLRIKYMYEDQSVSLAEVFLTSSDMSTMLNKAVYMQEVYNYDRNKLYEMAQTASEIKELKEKLESDKQELDEAQTQLTEKQALLYSTIQETQAKADDVNSQLESAVKKAAEVAAK
;
A
#
# COMPACT_ATOMS: atom_id res chain seq x y z
N MET A 1 1.00 -17.14 -9.83
CA MET A 1 0.52 -18.53 -9.56
C MET A 1 -0.30 -18.71 -8.28
N ARG A 2 -0.75 -17.65 -7.61
CA ARG A 2 -1.50 -17.71 -6.32
C ARG A 2 -3.04 -17.77 -6.44
N LYS A 3 -3.61 -17.51 -7.61
CA LYS A 3 -5.08 -17.44 -7.82
C LYS A 3 -5.83 -18.79 -7.83
N ARG A 4 -5.16 -19.94 -7.69
CA ARG A 4 -5.81 -21.27 -7.80
C ARG A 4 -6.11 -21.96 -6.46
N ILE A 5 -5.60 -21.48 -5.34
CA ILE A 5 -5.76 -22.15 -4.04
C ILE A 5 -7.07 -21.77 -3.33
N PHE A 6 -7.61 -20.58 -3.60
CA PHE A 6 -8.80 -20.07 -2.92
C PHE A 6 -10.16 -20.58 -3.43
N LYS A 7 -10.21 -21.18 -4.62
CA LYS A 7 -11.48 -21.70 -5.20
C LYS A 7 -11.96 -23.03 -4.63
N GLY A 8 -11.14 -23.70 -3.81
CA GLY A 8 -11.45 -25.06 -3.31
C GLY A 8 -12.19 -25.11 -1.97
N PHE A 9 -12.19 -24.05 -1.19
CA PHE A 9 -12.71 -24.08 0.20
C PHE A 9 -14.17 -23.65 0.37
N ALA A 10 -14.76 -22.98 -0.60
CA ALA A 10 -16.15 -22.51 -0.51
C ALA A 10 -17.22 -23.62 -0.68
N ALA A 11 -16.81 -24.85 -0.99
CA ALA A 11 -17.75 -25.91 -1.39
C ALA A 11 -18.10 -26.94 -0.29
N VAL A 12 -17.51 -26.84 0.92
CA VAL A 12 -17.67 -27.90 1.94
C VAL A 12 -18.78 -27.62 2.98
N LEU A 13 -19.38 -26.43 3.00
CA LEU A 13 -20.33 -26.05 4.05
C LEU A 13 -21.83 -26.27 3.72
N LEU A 14 -22.17 -26.92 2.61
CA LEU A 14 -23.57 -27.02 2.16
C LEU A 14 -24.03 -28.48 1.93
N SER A 15 -24.01 -29.34 2.93
CA SER A 15 -24.86 -30.53 2.89
C SER A 15 -25.03 -31.21 4.24
N SER A 16 -25.92 -30.72 5.08
CA SER A 16 -26.62 -31.61 6.03
C SER A 16 -28.00 -31.05 6.38
N THR A 17 -28.93 -31.16 5.41
CA THR A 17 -30.35 -31.12 5.76
C THR A 17 -30.73 -32.49 6.28
N LEU A 18 -30.65 -32.67 7.60
CA LEU A 18 -31.27 -33.82 8.25
C LEU A 18 -32.74 -33.49 8.55
N THR A 19 -33.64 -34.06 7.78
CA THR A 19 -35.06 -34.12 8.11
C THR A 19 -35.25 -35.06 9.28
N VAL A 20 -35.51 -34.51 10.46
CA VAL A 20 -35.89 -35.29 11.64
C VAL A 20 -37.39 -35.29 11.75
N SER A 21 -38.02 -36.41 11.35
CA SER A 21 -39.46 -36.68 11.55
C SER A 21 -39.72 -37.24 12.93
N THR A 22 -40.51 -36.50 13.67
CA THR A 22 -41.46 -36.86 14.74
C THR A 22 -41.40 -38.26 15.35
N VAL A 23 -40.76 -38.40 16.53
CA VAL A 23 -41.20 -39.28 17.66
C VAL A 23 -40.50 -38.77 18.90
N PHE A 24 -41.14 -37.95 19.79
CA PHE A 24 -40.54 -37.71 21.11
C PHE A 24 -41.41 -36.79 21.99
N ALA A 25 -42.29 -37.42 22.80
CA ALA A 25 -43.05 -36.67 23.80
C ALA A 25 -42.38 -36.65 25.21
N VAL A 26 -41.19 -37.26 25.39
CA VAL A 26 -40.56 -37.41 26.71
C VAL A 26 -39.24 -36.61 26.86
N PHE A 27 -38.67 -36.16 25.75
CA PHE A 27 -37.45 -35.31 25.75
C PHE A 27 -37.69 -33.98 25.06
N ALA A 28 -38.89 -33.46 25.05
CA ALA A 28 -39.29 -32.25 24.34
C ALA A 28 -38.43 -31.04 24.75
N ASP A 29 -38.11 -30.91 26.02
CA ASP A 29 -37.40 -29.74 26.57
C ASP A 29 -35.90 -29.72 26.15
N ASP A 30 -35.24 -30.87 26.14
CA ASP A 30 -33.82 -30.95 25.69
C ASP A 30 -33.66 -30.86 24.19
N VAL A 31 -34.61 -31.41 23.45
CA VAL A 31 -34.65 -31.33 21.96
C VAL A 31 -34.97 -29.89 21.53
N ASP A 32 -35.85 -29.19 22.19
CA ASP A 32 -36.19 -27.81 21.88
C ASP A 32 -35.05 -26.84 22.22
N LYS A 33 -34.31 -27.07 23.29
CA LYS A 33 -33.06 -26.34 23.61
C LYS A 33 -31.98 -26.58 22.54
N LEU A 34 -31.78 -27.81 22.09
CA LEU A 34 -30.85 -28.15 21.05
C LEU A 34 -31.24 -27.56 19.68
N LYS A 35 -32.54 -27.48 19.37
CA LYS A 35 -33.04 -26.79 18.19
C LYS A 35 -32.77 -25.28 18.26
N GLN A 36 -32.99 -24.66 19.40
CA GLN A 36 -32.68 -23.25 19.62
C GLN A 36 -31.16 -22.99 19.51
N GLN A 37 -30.33 -23.84 20.10
CA GLN A 37 -28.87 -23.75 19.96
C GLN A 37 -28.44 -23.91 18.50
N LYS A 38 -29.03 -24.86 17.77
CA LYS A 38 -28.76 -25.03 16.33
C LYS A 38 -29.13 -23.78 15.52
N GLN A 39 -30.28 -23.16 15.81
CA GLN A 39 -30.67 -21.92 15.14
C GLN A 39 -29.71 -20.76 15.48
N GLN A 40 -29.32 -20.62 16.75
CA GLN A 40 -28.34 -19.60 17.15
C GLN A 40 -26.98 -19.82 16.49
N THR A 41 -26.49 -21.06 16.48
CA THR A 41 -25.22 -21.40 15.82
C THR A 41 -25.29 -21.17 14.31
N GLN A 42 -26.44 -21.46 13.68
CA GLN A 42 -26.62 -21.17 12.27
C GLN A 42 -26.58 -19.65 11.99
N GLN A 43 -27.22 -18.83 12.83
CA GLN A 43 -27.15 -17.37 12.71
C GLN A 43 -25.74 -16.85 12.96
N GLU A 44 -24.98 -17.44 13.90
CA GLU A 44 -23.56 -17.09 14.11
C GLU A 44 -22.71 -17.47 12.91
N LEU A 45 -22.96 -18.63 12.29
CA LEU A 45 -22.28 -19.07 11.08
C LEU A 45 -22.57 -18.14 9.89
N ASP A 46 -23.82 -17.75 9.70
CA ASP A 46 -24.21 -16.81 8.66
C ASP A 46 -23.51 -15.44 8.86
N ASN A 47 -23.50 -14.93 10.10
CA ASN A 47 -22.81 -13.70 10.44
C ASN A 47 -21.27 -13.80 10.22
N LEU A 48 -20.67 -14.93 10.56
CA LEU A 48 -19.25 -15.18 10.30
C LEU A 48 -18.93 -15.27 8.81
N GLN A 49 -19.84 -15.82 7.99
CA GLN A 49 -19.70 -15.81 6.53
C GLN A 49 -19.74 -14.40 5.95
N ASP A 50 -20.64 -13.54 6.44
CA ASP A 50 -20.70 -12.14 6.03
C ASP A 50 -19.43 -11.38 6.43
N GLN A 51 -18.94 -11.60 7.65
CA GLN A 51 -17.66 -11.02 8.10
C GLN A 51 -16.48 -11.50 7.25
N TRP A 52 -16.49 -12.76 6.87
CA TRP A 52 -15.46 -13.32 5.99
C TRP A 52 -15.50 -12.68 4.61
N ALA A 53 -16.68 -12.58 3.99
CA ALA A 53 -16.82 -11.91 2.69
C ALA A 53 -16.33 -10.48 2.73
N TYR A 54 -16.63 -9.75 3.82
CA TYR A 54 -16.15 -8.39 4.03
C TYR A 54 -14.61 -8.31 4.21
N LEU A 55 -14.03 -9.24 4.96
CA LEU A 55 -12.56 -9.31 5.12
C LEU A 55 -11.86 -9.60 3.79
N LEU A 56 -12.38 -10.53 2.99
CA LEU A 56 -11.84 -10.82 1.66
C LEU A 56 -11.87 -9.59 0.75
N GLN A 57 -12.97 -8.85 0.74
CA GLN A 57 -13.07 -7.61 -0.02
C GLN A 57 -12.03 -6.57 0.46
N GLN A 58 -11.86 -6.40 1.76
CA GLN A 58 -10.84 -5.49 2.29
C GLN A 58 -9.41 -5.91 1.93
N MET A 59 -9.15 -7.22 1.85
CA MET A 59 -7.85 -7.73 1.41
C MET A 59 -7.60 -7.44 -0.06
N ASP A 60 -8.60 -7.66 -0.93
CA ASP A 60 -8.49 -7.35 -2.36
C ASP A 60 -8.25 -5.83 -2.57
N ASP A 61 -8.97 -4.97 -1.86
CA ASP A 61 -8.79 -3.52 -1.92
C ASP A 61 -7.38 -3.11 -1.44
N LEU A 62 -6.87 -3.78 -0.41
CA LEU A 62 -5.55 -3.50 0.13
C LEU A 62 -4.44 -3.97 -0.82
N GLU A 63 -4.57 -5.15 -1.44
CA GLU A 63 -3.65 -5.65 -2.47
C GLU A 63 -3.59 -4.70 -3.67
N LEU A 64 -4.75 -4.16 -4.11
CA LEU A 64 -4.79 -3.18 -5.19
C LEU A 64 -4.09 -1.87 -4.80
N LYS A 65 -4.32 -1.36 -3.58
CA LYS A 65 -3.61 -0.18 -3.07
C LYS A 65 -2.11 -0.39 -3.02
N MET A 66 -1.66 -1.55 -2.56
CA MET A 66 -0.24 -1.90 -2.50
C MET A 66 0.39 -1.95 -3.90
N ALA A 67 -0.29 -2.53 -4.89
CA ALA A 67 0.18 -2.57 -6.26
C ALA A 67 0.33 -1.15 -6.83
N ASN A 68 -0.69 -0.30 -6.69
CA ASN A 68 -0.66 1.08 -7.15
C ASN A 68 0.45 1.90 -6.45
N LYS A 69 0.62 1.71 -5.13
CA LYS A 69 1.67 2.39 -4.37
C LYS A 69 3.07 1.94 -4.80
N SER A 70 3.25 0.66 -5.12
CA SER A 70 4.50 0.14 -5.68
C SER A 70 4.83 0.80 -7.02
N ASP A 71 3.85 0.93 -7.92
CA ASP A 71 4.03 1.59 -9.22
C ASP A 71 4.37 3.09 -9.03
N GLU A 72 3.74 3.77 -8.06
CA GLU A 72 4.06 5.17 -7.71
C GLU A 72 5.50 5.31 -7.19
N ILE A 73 5.95 4.39 -6.34
CA ILE A 73 7.32 4.35 -5.82
C ILE A 73 8.32 4.14 -6.97
N ASP A 74 8.05 3.23 -7.89
CA ASP A 74 8.93 2.97 -9.03
C ASP A 74 9.02 4.19 -9.95
N ALA A 75 7.89 4.84 -10.26
CA ALA A 75 7.87 6.07 -11.03
C ALA A 75 8.61 7.23 -10.34
N ALA A 76 8.48 7.36 -9.03
CA ALA A 76 9.18 8.38 -8.25
C ALA A 76 10.70 8.12 -8.18
N ASN A 77 11.13 6.85 -8.10
CA ASN A 77 12.55 6.47 -8.17
C ASN A 77 13.18 6.87 -9.52
N VAL A 78 12.48 6.63 -10.63
CA VAL A 78 12.95 7.04 -11.97
C VAL A 78 13.13 8.56 -12.05
N LYS A 79 12.14 9.33 -11.58
CA LYS A 79 12.23 10.80 -11.53
C LYS A 79 13.37 11.29 -10.65
N LEU A 80 13.57 10.65 -9.50
CA LEU A 80 14.67 10.98 -8.61
C LEU A 80 16.03 10.75 -9.29
N GLU A 81 16.21 9.63 -9.95
CA GLU A 81 17.44 9.32 -10.70
C GLU A 81 17.70 10.34 -11.82
N GLU A 82 16.67 10.74 -12.56
CA GLU A 82 16.76 11.79 -13.57
C GLU A 82 17.15 13.15 -12.97
N ALA A 83 16.51 13.55 -11.88
CA ALA A 83 16.81 14.82 -11.20
C ALA A 83 18.24 14.83 -10.61
N GLU A 84 18.71 13.72 -10.05
CA GLU A 84 20.09 13.57 -9.56
C GLU A 84 21.12 13.64 -10.69
N LYS A 85 20.83 13.09 -11.87
CA LYS A 85 21.68 13.23 -13.06
C LYS A 85 21.75 14.68 -13.53
N ILE A 86 20.60 15.37 -13.58
CA ILE A 86 20.54 16.80 -13.92
C ILE A 86 21.35 17.62 -12.91
N GLN A 87 21.17 17.36 -11.60
CA GLN A 87 21.92 18.04 -10.54
C GLN A 87 23.44 17.85 -10.71
N SER A 88 23.88 16.63 -11.01
CA SER A 88 25.28 16.32 -11.23
C SER A 88 25.85 17.08 -12.44
N ALA A 89 25.11 17.12 -13.56
CA ALA A 89 25.51 17.87 -14.74
C ALA A 89 25.59 19.39 -14.46
N GLN A 90 24.55 19.94 -13.79
CA GLN A 90 24.53 21.34 -13.38
C GLN A 90 25.72 21.70 -12.48
N TYR A 91 26.07 20.79 -11.56
CA TYR A 91 27.22 20.98 -10.68
C TYR A 91 28.55 21.03 -11.44
N GLU A 92 28.77 20.10 -12.38
CA GLU A 92 30.00 20.11 -13.18
C GLU A 92 30.08 21.34 -14.12
N ASP A 93 28.96 21.74 -14.73
CA ASP A 93 28.89 22.94 -15.53
C ASP A 93 29.23 24.18 -14.71
N MET A 94 28.68 24.32 -13.52
CA MET A 94 28.95 25.43 -12.63
C MET A 94 30.39 25.45 -12.16
N LYS A 95 30.97 24.30 -11.85
CA LYS A 95 32.38 24.15 -11.48
C LYS A 95 33.32 24.60 -12.60
N LEU A 96 33.04 24.19 -13.85
CA LEU A 96 33.78 24.71 -15.02
C LEU A 96 33.64 26.23 -15.15
N ARG A 97 32.44 26.73 -14.94
CA ARG A 97 32.17 28.17 -15.01
C ARG A 97 32.97 28.95 -13.96
N ILE A 98 32.96 28.49 -12.71
CA ILE A 98 33.75 29.10 -11.60
C ILE A 98 35.25 29.05 -11.95
N LYS A 99 35.73 27.93 -12.50
CA LYS A 99 37.12 27.80 -12.93
C LYS A 99 37.47 28.85 -13.98
N TYR A 100 36.68 28.99 -15.07
CA TYR A 100 36.90 30.02 -16.08
C TYR A 100 36.83 31.43 -15.50
N MET A 101 35.92 31.75 -14.62
CA MET A 101 35.83 33.04 -13.94
C MET A 101 37.07 33.34 -13.11
N TYR A 102 37.68 32.32 -12.49
CA TYR A 102 38.90 32.46 -11.72
C TYR A 102 40.15 32.60 -12.60
N GLU A 103 40.25 31.79 -13.66
CA GLU A 103 41.39 31.78 -14.58
C GLU A 103 41.42 33.03 -15.47
N ASP A 104 40.29 33.57 -15.89
CA ASP A 104 40.16 34.74 -16.78
C ASP A 104 40.34 36.07 -16.01
N GLN A 105 40.80 36.01 -14.74
CA GLN A 105 40.99 37.15 -13.84
C GLN A 105 39.99 38.24 -14.19
N SER A 106 38.75 38.04 -13.80
CA SER A 106 37.58 38.84 -14.14
C SER A 106 37.94 40.29 -14.49
N VAL A 107 37.87 40.61 -15.77
CA VAL A 107 38.02 42.00 -16.18
C VAL A 107 36.99 42.82 -15.42
N SER A 108 37.41 43.52 -14.40
CA SER A 108 36.54 44.39 -13.60
C SER A 108 35.84 45.38 -14.53
N LEU A 109 34.57 45.71 -14.25
CA LEU A 109 33.90 46.78 -14.98
C LEU A 109 34.82 48.04 -15.09
N ALA A 110 35.56 48.32 -14.02
CA ALA A 110 36.56 49.42 -14.01
C ALA A 110 37.67 49.18 -15.07
N GLU A 111 38.13 47.95 -15.26
CA GLU A 111 39.16 47.61 -16.24
C GLU A 111 38.60 47.66 -17.68
N VAL A 112 37.35 47.28 -17.89
CA VAL A 112 36.65 47.48 -19.16
C VAL A 112 36.56 48.94 -19.52
N PHE A 113 36.28 49.82 -18.56
CA PHE A 113 36.27 51.24 -18.76
C PHE A 113 37.67 51.80 -19.11
N LEU A 114 38.69 51.32 -18.41
CA LEU A 114 40.06 51.81 -18.59
C LEU A 114 40.76 51.28 -19.85
N THR A 115 40.40 50.08 -20.32
CA THR A 115 41.07 49.39 -21.46
C THR A 115 40.32 49.46 -22.77
N SER A 116 39.09 49.98 -22.78
CA SER A 116 38.31 50.09 -24.00
C SER A 116 38.83 51.25 -24.89
N SER A 117 39.02 50.95 -26.16
CA SER A 117 39.53 51.91 -27.16
C SER A 117 38.50 52.96 -27.56
N ASP A 118 37.21 52.70 -27.38
CA ASP A 118 36.10 53.57 -27.72
C ASP A 118 34.83 53.20 -26.92
N MET A 119 33.84 54.12 -26.92
CA MET A 119 32.61 54.03 -26.16
C MET A 119 31.74 52.84 -26.64
N SER A 120 31.74 52.49 -27.93
CA SER A 120 30.96 51.38 -28.50
C SER A 120 31.48 50.04 -27.99
N THR A 121 32.81 49.86 -28.00
CA THR A 121 33.47 48.65 -27.48
C THR A 121 33.23 48.50 -25.98
N MET A 122 33.26 49.59 -25.26
CA MET A 122 32.98 49.64 -23.81
C MET A 122 31.53 49.18 -23.53
N LEU A 123 30.55 49.75 -24.23
CA LEU A 123 29.14 49.40 -24.07
C LEU A 123 28.87 47.94 -24.42
N ASN A 124 29.43 47.45 -25.53
CA ASN A 124 29.29 46.06 -25.94
C ASN A 124 29.84 45.07 -24.90
N LYS A 125 31.01 45.37 -24.33
CA LYS A 125 31.61 44.58 -23.23
C LYS A 125 30.74 44.62 -21.97
N ALA A 126 30.21 45.80 -21.61
CA ALA A 126 29.32 45.94 -20.44
C ALA A 126 28.00 45.15 -20.62
N VAL A 127 27.40 45.19 -21.81
CA VAL A 127 26.21 44.39 -22.14
C VAL A 127 26.53 42.89 -22.07
N TYR A 128 27.65 42.47 -22.64
CA TYR A 128 28.08 41.07 -22.56
C TYR A 128 28.28 40.61 -21.12
N MET A 129 28.92 41.40 -20.26
CA MET A 129 29.07 41.08 -18.84
C MET A 129 27.74 40.98 -18.13
N GLN A 130 26.76 41.85 -18.44
CA GLN A 130 25.42 41.80 -17.89
C GLN A 130 24.68 40.51 -18.30
N GLU A 131 24.81 40.09 -19.59
CA GLU A 131 24.22 38.85 -20.05
C GLU A 131 24.82 37.64 -19.35
N VAL A 132 26.14 37.59 -19.21
CA VAL A 132 26.85 36.54 -18.48
C VAL A 132 26.36 36.46 -17.01
N TYR A 133 26.27 37.62 -16.37
CA TYR A 133 25.78 37.69 -14.97
C TYR A 133 24.34 37.18 -14.85
N ASN A 134 23.47 37.56 -15.77
CA ASN A 134 22.09 37.10 -15.79
C ASN A 134 22.01 35.57 -16.06
N TYR A 135 22.82 35.05 -16.96
CA TYR A 135 22.94 33.63 -17.24
C TYR A 135 23.36 32.84 -16.00
N ASP A 136 24.42 33.26 -15.33
CA ASP A 136 24.91 32.60 -14.11
C ASP A 136 23.85 32.60 -12.98
N ARG A 137 23.15 33.72 -12.81
CA ARG A 137 22.06 33.84 -11.84
C ARG A 137 20.91 32.89 -12.16
N ASN A 138 20.54 32.75 -13.43
CA ASN A 138 19.49 31.83 -13.86
C ASN A 138 19.92 30.37 -13.63
N LYS A 139 21.17 30.02 -13.90
CA LYS A 139 21.72 28.70 -13.63
C LYS A 139 21.72 28.34 -12.15
N LEU A 140 22.10 29.27 -11.28
CA LEU A 140 22.01 29.08 -9.82
C LEU A 140 20.57 28.87 -9.37
N TYR A 141 19.61 29.58 -9.98
CA TYR A 141 18.19 29.40 -9.69
C TYR A 141 17.70 28.02 -10.13
N GLU A 142 18.04 27.57 -11.36
CA GLU A 142 17.72 26.23 -11.84
C GLU A 142 18.31 25.13 -10.91
N MET A 143 19.55 25.30 -10.46
CA MET A 143 20.17 24.36 -9.49
C MET A 143 19.42 24.33 -8.16
N ALA A 144 18.98 25.47 -7.67
CA ALA A 144 18.20 25.53 -6.42
C ALA A 144 16.83 24.84 -6.58
N GLN A 145 16.19 25.01 -7.73
CA GLN A 145 14.93 24.29 -8.06
C GLN A 145 15.15 22.78 -8.12
N THR A 146 16.17 22.31 -8.83
CA THR A 146 16.50 20.88 -8.91
C THR A 146 16.78 20.30 -7.52
N ALA A 147 17.51 21.03 -6.69
CA ALA A 147 17.78 20.60 -5.31
C ALA A 147 16.49 20.48 -4.46
N SER A 148 15.54 21.42 -4.64
CA SER A 148 14.24 21.37 -3.97
C SER A 148 13.42 20.17 -4.45
N GLU A 149 13.38 19.93 -5.77
CA GLU A 149 12.68 18.81 -6.36
C GLU A 149 13.21 17.45 -5.86
N ILE A 150 14.54 17.30 -5.80
CA ILE A 150 15.18 16.11 -5.24
C ILE A 150 14.77 15.88 -3.79
N LYS A 151 14.74 16.95 -2.99
CA LYS A 151 14.32 16.87 -1.60
C LYS A 151 12.87 16.41 -1.47
N GLU A 152 11.97 17.03 -2.23
CA GLU A 152 10.54 16.68 -2.24
C GLU A 152 10.29 15.24 -2.70
N LEU A 153 11.01 14.79 -3.74
CA LEU A 153 10.94 13.41 -4.22
C LEU A 153 11.41 12.41 -3.17
N LYS A 154 12.50 12.73 -2.44
CA LYS A 154 13.01 11.86 -1.36
C LYS A 154 12.04 11.79 -0.19
N GLU A 155 11.47 12.91 0.23
CA GLU A 155 10.47 12.95 1.30
C GLU A 155 9.21 12.17 0.92
N LYS A 156 8.74 12.33 -0.33
CA LYS A 156 7.61 11.58 -0.85
C LYS A 156 7.90 10.08 -0.90
N LEU A 157 9.05 9.67 -1.40
CA LEU A 157 9.46 8.26 -1.46
C LEU A 157 9.50 7.61 -0.09
N GLU A 158 9.98 8.31 0.92
CA GLU A 158 10.01 7.79 2.29
C GLU A 158 8.60 7.61 2.84
N SER A 159 7.72 8.59 2.63
CA SER A 159 6.30 8.50 3.01
C SER A 159 5.59 7.34 2.28
N ASP A 160 5.79 7.22 0.96
CA ASP A 160 5.17 6.17 0.15
C ASP A 160 5.63 4.75 0.57
N LYS A 161 6.91 4.60 0.93
CA LYS A 161 7.44 3.34 1.47
C LYS A 161 6.85 2.99 2.83
N GLN A 162 6.69 3.98 3.70
CA GLN A 162 6.06 3.77 4.99
C GLN A 162 4.59 3.34 4.84
N GLU A 163 3.83 4.00 3.95
CA GLU A 163 2.45 3.62 3.66
C GLU A 163 2.35 2.19 3.10
N LEU A 164 3.30 1.79 2.26
CA LEU A 164 3.37 0.43 1.73
C LEU A 164 3.63 -0.61 2.83
N ASP A 165 4.54 -0.33 3.75
CA ASP A 165 4.87 -1.20 4.89
C ASP A 165 3.68 -1.35 5.85
N GLU A 166 2.99 -0.24 6.15
CA GLU A 166 1.76 -0.24 6.93
C GLU A 166 0.65 -1.07 6.26
N ALA A 167 0.48 -0.93 4.94
CA ALA A 167 -0.48 -1.72 4.18
C ALA A 167 -0.13 -3.22 4.20
N GLN A 168 1.16 -3.58 4.09
CA GLN A 168 1.65 -4.95 4.19
C GLN A 168 1.35 -5.55 5.58
N THR A 169 1.56 -4.77 6.62
CA THR A 169 1.26 -5.17 8.01
C THR A 169 -0.23 -5.43 8.18
N GLN A 170 -1.08 -4.50 7.74
CA GLN A 170 -2.54 -4.65 7.79
C GLN A 170 -3.04 -5.88 7.01
N LEU A 171 -2.44 -6.15 5.84
CA LEU A 171 -2.77 -7.33 5.05
C LEU A 171 -2.45 -8.61 5.81
N THR A 172 -1.30 -8.67 6.48
CA THR A 172 -0.87 -9.80 7.29
C THR A 172 -1.81 -10.03 8.48
N GLU A 173 -2.20 -8.96 9.18
CA GLU A 173 -3.14 -9.01 10.30
C GLU A 173 -4.52 -9.51 9.85
N LYS A 174 -5.03 -9.00 8.73
CA LYS A 174 -6.31 -9.45 8.16
C LYS A 174 -6.28 -10.91 7.71
N GLN A 175 -5.16 -11.38 7.16
CA GLN A 175 -4.97 -12.80 6.85
C GLN A 175 -5.01 -13.65 8.12
N ALA A 176 -4.32 -13.25 9.19
CA ALA A 176 -4.32 -13.96 10.46
C ALA A 176 -5.74 -14.02 11.07
N LEU A 177 -6.46 -12.90 11.05
CA LEU A 177 -7.84 -12.83 11.53
C LEU A 177 -8.76 -13.75 10.70
N LEU A 178 -8.61 -13.78 9.40
CA LEU A 178 -9.37 -14.67 8.52
C LEU A 178 -9.14 -16.14 8.87
N TYR A 179 -7.88 -16.54 9.09
CA TYR A 179 -7.54 -17.90 9.50
C TYR A 179 -8.15 -18.28 10.85
N SER A 180 -8.07 -17.40 11.86
CA SER A 180 -8.68 -17.67 13.18
C SER A 180 -10.21 -17.78 13.09
N THR A 181 -10.84 -16.92 12.30
CA THR A 181 -12.30 -16.95 12.07
C THR A 181 -12.74 -18.27 11.41
N ILE A 182 -11.98 -18.77 10.42
CA ILE A 182 -12.25 -20.06 9.78
C ILE A 182 -12.15 -21.19 10.80
N GLN A 183 -11.10 -21.23 11.64
CA GLN A 183 -10.91 -22.27 12.65
C GLN A 183 -12.00 -22.23 13.70
N GLU A 184 -12.37 -21.04 14.21
CA GLU A 184 -13.48 -20.91 15.15
C GLU A 184 -14.81 -21.40 14.58
N THR A 185 -15.10 -21.03 13.33
CA THR A 185 -16.32 -21.42 12.63
C THR A 185 -16.40 -22.94 12.50
N GLN A 186 -15.29 -23.57 12.12
CA GLN A 186 -15.19 -25.01 11.97
C GLN A 186 -15.36 -25.74 13.31
N ALA A 187 -14.69 -25.28 14.35
CA ALA A 187 -14.80 -25.85 15.69
C ALA A 187 -16.22 -25.78 16.26
N LYS A 188 -16.91 -24.64 16.06
CA LYS A 188 -18.32 -24.50 16.47
C LYS A 188 -19.25 -25.43 15.69
N ALA A 189 -19.05 -25.58 14.39
CA ALA A 189 -19.85 -26.49 13.56
C ALA A 189 -19.67 -27.96 13.97
N ASP A 190 -18.44 -28.37 14.24
CA ASP A 190 -18.12 -29.72 14.68
C ASP A 190 -18.70 -30.03 16.07
N ASP A 191 -18.63 -29.07 17.00
CA ASP A 191 -19.20 -29.20 18.35
C ASP A 191 -20.72 -29.36 18.30
N VAL A 192 -21.42 -28.54 17.52
CA VAL A 192 -22.89 -28.63 17.36
C VAL A 192 -23.31 -29.96 16.72
N ASN A 193 -22.58 -30.42 15.71
CA ASN A 193 -22.85 -31.70 15.09
C ASN A 193 -22.66 -32.88 16.06
N SER A 194 -21.58 -32.84 16.86
CA SER A 194 -21.31 -33.88 17.89
C SER A 194 -22.40 -33.91 18.98
N GLN A 195 -22.86 -32.74 19.43
CA GLN A 195 -23.94 -32.63 20.39
C GLN A 195 -25.26 -33.14 19.85
N LEU A 196 -25.57 -32.85 18.56
CA LEU A 196 -26.77 -33.32 17.88
C LEU A 196 -26.76 -34.84 17.70
N GLU A 197 -25.65 -35.43 17.27
CA GLU A 197 -25.49 -36.88 17.16
C GLU A 197 -25.68 -37.57 18.51
N SER A 198 -25.09 -37.04 19.57
CA SER A 198 -25.24 -37.54 20.93
C SER A 198 -26.67 -37.48 21.43
N ALA A 199 -27.37 -36.40 21.13
CA ALA A 199 -28.79 -36.26 21.52
C ALA A 199 -29.70 -37.20 20.75
N VAL A 200 -29.49 -37.34 19.43
CA VAL A 200 -30.25 -38.27 18.60
C VAL A 200 -30.04 -39.73 19.06
N LYS A 201 -28.81 -40.12 19.37
CA LYS A 201 -28.48 -41.46 19.86
C LYS A 201 -29.13 -41.76 21.18
N LYS A 202 -29.08 -40.84 22.15
CA LYS A 202 -29.79 -40.98 23.45
C LYS A 202 -31.29 -41.08 23.26
N ALA A 203 -31.86 -40.28 22.38
CA ALA A 203 -33.27 -40.32 22.07
C ALA A 203 -33.71 -41.68 21.43
N ALA A 204 -32.90 -42.25 20.55
CA ALA A 204 -33.15 -43.54 19.97
C ALA A 204 -33.03 -44.69 20.97
N GLU A 205 -32.08 -44.65 21.88
CA GLU A 205 -31.92 -45.63 22.99
C GLU A 205 -33.09 -45.66 23.93
N VAL A 206 -33.69 -44.52 24.22
CA VAL A 206 -34.87 -44.42 25.07
C VAL A 206 -36.14 -44.88 24.36
N ALA A 207 -36.27 -44.60 23.08
CA ALA A 207 -37.41 -45.09 22.28
C ALA A 207 -37.39 -46.62 22.04
N ALA A 208 -36.25 -47.28 22.22
CA ALA A 208 -36.08 -48.73 22.03
C ALA A 208 -36.32 -49.54 23.33
N LYS A 209 -36.53 -48.86 24.49
CA LYS A 209 -36.87 -49.45 25.78
C LYS A 209 -38.37 -49.37 26.07
#